data_9cb30bcfdc47f8ff88a8ec31622e2bee
#
_entry.id   9cb30bcfdc47f8ff88a8ec31622e2bee
#
_cell.length_a   1.000
_cell.length_b   1.000
_cell.length_c   1.000
_cell.angle_alpha   90.00
_cell.angle_beta   90.00
_cell.angle_gamma   90.00
#
_symmetry.space_group_name_H-M   'P 1'
#
loop_
_entity.id
_entity.type
_entity.pdbx_description
1 polymer ?
#
loop_
_entity_poly.entity_id
_entity_poly.type
_entity_poly.pdbx_seq_one_letter_code
_entity_poly.pdbx_strand_id
1 'polypeptide(L)'
;METVLITGGAGFIGRFVADELLARGNKVRVLDSLIEQVHGDVERPPLLNDEVELIRGDVRNGDVVTKALDGVDSVIHLAAEVGVGQSMYEVERYTSTNDVGTAVLFEKLIDKPVRRVVTASSMSIYGEGLYRDADGALVQDAERKGLRDGLSNWEPVDAQGRPLAPVATPEWKQPNLASIYALNKYVQERTTHIMAAPYGIEGVCLRLFNVYGPGQALSNPYTGVLAIFASRLLNGQKPMIFEDGEQRRDFVHVSDVARAFADALVLPQAVGGTFNIGSGHDRSVTEVATELARAMGKNDLTPEIVGKARIGDIRHCFCDTSLARDKLGFAATQDFQQGLAELAEWVAQQTAVDKVATMRAELEKRGLVA
;
A
#
# COMPACT_ATOMS: atom_id res chain seq x y z
N MET A 1 -10.69 -26.68 -3.27
CA MET A 1 -9.22 -26.50 -3.18
C MET A 1 -8.75 -25.99 -4.51
N GLU A 2 -8.32 -24.74 -4.58
CA GLU A 2 -7.79 -24.09 -5.79
C GLU A 2 -6.28 -23.93 -5.67
N THR A 3 -5.60 -23.81 -6.82
CA THR A 3 -4.21 -23.37 -6.88
C THR A 3 -4.21 -21.86 -7.17
N VAL A 4 -3.73 -21.06 -6.25
CA VAL A 4 -3.70 -19.60 -6.35
C VAL A 4 -2.26 -19.13 -6.57
N LEU A 5 -2.04 -18.37 -7.66
CA LEU A 5 -0.78 -17.68 -7.88
C LEU A 5 -0.81 -16.30 -7.21
N ILE A 6 0.22 -16.00 -6.41
CA ILE A 6 0.44 -14.65 -5.87
C ILE A 6 1.69 -14.07 -6.51
N THR A 7 1.57 -13.07 -7.36
CA THR A 7 2.74 -12.32 -7.85
C THR A 7 3.16 -11.29 -6.80
N GLY A 8 4.45 -11.17 -6.53
CA GLY A 8 4.94 -10.36 -5.40
C GLY A 8 4.60 -10.97 -4.03
N GLY A 9 4.34 -12.29 -4.01
CA GLY A 9 3.81 -12.98 -2.84
C GLY A 9 4.83 -13.23 -1.73
N ALA A 10 6.12 -13.06 -1.98
CA ALA A 10 7.14 -13.14 -0.95
C ALA A 10 7.28 -11.83 -0.14
N GLY A 11 6.68 -10.74 -0.62
CA GLY A 11 6.65 -9.44 0.06
C GLY A 11 5.80 -9.44 1.33
N PHE A 12 5.77 -8.29 2.01
CA PHE A 12 5.07 -8.09 3.29
C PHE A 12 3.62 -8.57 3.27
N ILE A 13 2.78 -8.01 2.38
CA ILE A 13 1.35 -8.37 2.30
C ILE A 13 1.18 -9.80 1.77
N GLY A 14 1.98 -10.17 0.76
CA GLY A 14 1.84 -11.45 0.06
C GLY A 14 2.00 -12.67 0.96
N ARG A 15 2.88 -12.61 1.96
CA ARG A 15 3.07 -13.70 2.94
C ARG A 15 1.83 -13.93 3.79
N PHE A 16 1.20 -12.88 4.29
CA PHE A 16 -0.05 -12.99 5.06
C PHE A 16 -1.20 -13.50 4.19
N VAL A 17 -1.27 -13.06 2.93
CA VAL A 17 -2.24 -13.58 1.96
C VAL A 17 -1.99 -15.06 1.69
N ALA A 18 -0.73 -15.48 1.56
CA ALA A 18 -0.36 -16.89 1.38
C ALA A 18 -0.80 -17.75 2.58
N ASP A 19 -0.51 -17.32 3.80
CA ASP A 19 -0.91 -18.00 5.02
C ASP A 19 -2.44 -18.11 5.16
N GLU A 20 -3.17 -17.03 4.88
CA GLU A 20 -4.63 -17.02 4.89
C GLU A 20 -5.23 -18.01 3.86
N LEU A 21 -4.65 -18.08 2.65
CA LEU A 21 -5.11 -19.01 1.61
C LEU A 21 -4.80 -20.46 1.96
N LEU A 22 -3.61 -20.74 2.51
CA LEU A 22 -3.25 -22.07 3.00
C LEU A 22 -4.19 -22.51 4.14
N ALA A 23 -4.48 -21.62 5.09
CA ALA A 23 -5.43 -21.90 6.17
C ALA A 23 -6.85 -22.20 5.66
N ARG A 24 -7.24 -21.65 4.49
CA ARG A 24 -8.50 -21.97 3.81
C ARG A 24 -8.43 -23.23 2.93
N GLY A 25 -7.32 -23.95 2.95
CA GLY A 25 -7.13 -25.22 2.24
C GLY A 25 -6.80 -25.07 0.75
N ASN A 26 -6.31 -23.92 0.30
CA ASN A 26 -5.83 -23.73 -1.06
C ASN A 26 -4.34 -24.12 -1.20
N LYS A 27 -3.94 -24.41 -2.43
CA LYS A 27 -2.52 -24.47 -2.78
C LYS A 27 -2.04 -23.09 -3.18
N VAL A 28 -0.87 -22.70 -2.70
CA VAL A 28 -0.32 -21.37 -2.98
C VAL A 28 1.00 -21.48 -3.75
N ARG A 29 1.05 -20.80 -4.88
CA ARG A 29 2.27 -20.55 -5.65
C ARG A 29 2.59 -19.07 -5.61
N VAL A 30 3.86 -18.74 -5.40
CA VAL A 30 4.37 -17.37 -5.39
C VAL A 30 5.34 -17.18 -6.56
N LEU A 31 5.15 -16.10 -7.32
CA LEU A 31 6.13 -15.56 -8.24
C LEU A 31 6.67 -14.26 -7.67
N ASP A 32 7.99 -14.21 -7.39
CA ASP A 32 8.64 -13.04 -6.82
C ASP A 32 10.07 -12.90 -7.34
N SER A 33 10.49 -11.68 -7.63
CA SER A 33 11.85 -11.40 -8.10
C SER A 33 12.89 -11.38 -6.99
N LEU A 34 12.44 -11.30 -5.72
CA LEU A 34 13.24 -11.22 -4.52
C LEU A 34 14.26 -10.07 -4.58
N ILE A 35 13.77 -8.85 -4.89
CA ILE A 35 14.64 -7.68 -4.98
C ILE A 35 15.35 -7.43 -3.64
N GLU A 36 16.65 -7.14 -3.70
CA GLU A 36 17.52 -6.96 -2.52
C GLU A 36 17.02 -5.85 -1.59
N GLN A 37 16.46 -4.78 -2.13
CA GLN A 37 15.91 -3.65 -1.36
C GLN A 37 14.83 -4.08 -0.35
N VAL A 38 14.08 -5.15 -0.66
CA VAL A 38 12.98 -5.66 0.17
C VAL A 38 13.39 -6.88 0.97
N HIS A 39 14.10 -7.82 0.33
CA HIS A 39 14.36 -9.16 0.89
C HIS A 39 15.78 -9.34 1.41
N GLY A 40 16.71 -8.42 1.08
CA GLY A 40 18.14 -8.68 1.23
C GLY A 40 18.63 -9.75 0.24
N ASP A 41 19.84 -10.26 0.46
CA ASP A 41 20.42 -11.33 -0.37
C ASP A 41 19.98 -12.70 0.20
N VAL A 42 18.82 -13.17 -0.22
CA VAL A 42 18.24 -14.45 0.21
C VAL A 42 17.69 -15.25 -0.97
N GLU A 43 17.82 -16.57 -0.93
CA GLU A 43 17.18 -17.45 -1.92
C GLU A 43 15.69 -17.67 -1.61
N ARG A 44 15.32 -17.70 -0.32
CA ARG A 44 13.96 -17.80 0.15
C ARG A 44 13.76 -16.90 1.38
N PRO A 45 12.79 -16.00 1.39
CA PRO A 45 12.49 -15.20 2.57
C PRO A 45 12.12 -16.05 3.78
N PRO A 46 12.72 -15.82 4.95
CA PRO A 46 12.55 -16.70 6.13
C PRO A 46 11.12 -16.71 6.70
N LEU A 47 10.33 -15.68 6.40
CA LEU A 47 8.93 -15.58 6.83
C LEU A 47 7.94 -16.11 5.78
N LEU A 48 8.39 -16.65 4.65
CA LEU A 48 7.53 -17.29 3.67
C LEU A 48 7.28 -18.73 4.10
N ASN A 49 6.02 -19.11 4.26
CA ASN A 49 5.57 -20.42 4.68
C ASN A 49 6.16 -21.53 3.77
N ASP A 50 6.63 -22.61 4.37
CA ASP A 50 7.31 -23.71 3.65
C ASP A 50 6.39 -24.49 2.70
N GLU A 51 5.07 -24.45 2.92
CA GLU A 51 4.07 -25.06 2.02
C GLU A 51 3.87 -24.28 0.72
N VAL A 52 4.39 -23.05 0.64
CA VAL A 52 4.30 -22.22 -0.56
C VAL A 52 5.31 -22.67 -1.62
N GLU A 53 4.82 -22.96 -2.83
CA GLU A 53 5.67 -23.13 -4.00
C GLU A 53 6.25 -21.78 -4.45
N LEU A 54 7.55 -21.55 -4.27
CA LEU A 54 8.22 -20.32 -4.67
C LEU A 54 8.87 -20.47 -6.05
N ILE A 55 8.47 -19.61 -6.99
CA ILE A 55 9.16 -19.40 -8.27
C ILE A 55 9.88 -18.04 -8.18
N ARG A 56 11.23 -18.07 -8.16
CA ARG A 56 12.03 -16.86 -8.27
C ARG A 56 12.04 -16.38 -9.71
N GLY A 57 11.49 -15.17 -9.95
CA GLY A 57 11.46 -14.59 -11.29
C GLY A 57 10.73 -13.27 -11.35
N ASP A 58 10.94 -12.57 -12.44
CA ASP A 58 10.39 -11.25 -12.69
C ASP A 58 9.06 -11.33 -13.44
N VAL A 59 8.05 -10.60 -12.98
CA VAL A 59 6.73 -10.55 -13.63
C VAL A 59 6.78 -9.96 -15.05
N ARG A 60 7.86 -9.26 -15.41
CA ARG A 60 8.12 -8.76 -16.76
C ARG A 60 8.59 -9.85 -17.74
N ASN A 61 8.99 -11.00 -17.23
CA ASN A 61 9.45 -12.13 -18.06
C ASN A 61 8.28 -13.06 -18.40
N GLY A 62 7.80 -12.98 -19.64
CA GLY A 62 6.65 -13.75 -20.12
C GLY A 62 6.81 -15.27 -20.00
N ASP A 63 8.03 -15.83 -20.18
CA ASP A 63 8.25 -17.28 -20.04
C ASP A 63 8.09 -17.72 -18.59
N VAL A 64 8.63 -16.93 -17.65
CA VAL A 64 8.49 -17.18 -16.22
C VAL A 64 7.04 -17.06 -15.78
N VAL A 65 6.31 -16.05 -16.25
CA VAL A 65 4.87 -15.87 -15.98
C VAL A 65 4.07 -17.05 -16.55
N THR A 66 4.36 -17.48 -17.77
CA THR A 66 3.71 -18.65 -18.38
C THR A 66 3.91 -19.91 -17.54
N LYS A 67 5.13 -20.13 -17.04
CA LYS A 67 5.43 -21.26 -16.13
C LYS A 67 4.69 -21.11 -14.80
N ALA A 68 4.65 -19.89 -14.24
CA ALA A 68 3.95 -19.63 -12.98
C ALA A 68 2.44 -19.85 -13.06
N LEU A 69 1.83 -19.61 -14.24
CA LEU A 69 0.40 -19.80 -14.49
C LEU A 69 0.01 -21.26 -14.75
N ASP A 70 0.93 -22.21 -14.84
CA ASP A 70 0.62 -23.59 -15.16
C ASP A 70 -0.20 -24.28 -14.06
N GLY A 71 -1.43 -24.72 -14.39
CA GLY A 71 -2.35 -25.33 -13.44
C GLY A 71 -2.88 -24.38 -12.36
N VAL A 72 -2.90 -23.07 -12.60
CA VAL A 72 -3.43 -22.05 -11.68
C VAL A 72 -4.90 -21.78 -11.97
N ASP A 73 -5.71 -21.72 -10.91
CA ASP A 73 -7.15 -21.44 -10.99
C ASP A 73 -7.48 -19.95 -10.83
N SER A 74 -6.68 -19.24 -10.02
CA SER A 74 -6.91 -17.82 -9.72
C SER A 74 -5.58 -17.10 -9.42
N VAL A 75 -5.54 -15.77 -9.61
CA VAL A 75 -4.36 -14.94 -9.40
C VAL A 75 -4.65 -13.82 -8.39
N ILE A 76 -3.73 -13.59 -7.46
CA ILE A 76 -3.64 -12.36 -6.67
C ILE A 76 -2.41 -11.60 -7.14
N HIS A 77 -2.62 -10.41 -7.72
CA HIS A 77 -1.56 -9.61 -8.32
C HIS A 77 -1.10 -8.52 -7.36
N LEU A 78 0.02 -8.77 -6.65
CA LEU A 78 0.66 -7.84 -5.71
C LEU A 78 1.99 -7.29 -6.23
N ALA A 79 2.57 -7.89 -7.27
CA ALA A 79 3.89 -7.49 -7.79
C ALA A 79 3.89 -6.01 -8.18
N ALA A 80 4.71 -5.22 -7.50
CA ALA A 80 4.89 -3.79 -7.75
C ALA A 80 6.12 -3.26 -7.02
N GLU A 81 6.78 -2.27 -7.61
CA GLU A 81 7.62 -1.33 -6.87
C GLU A 81 6.71 -0.39 -6.07
N VAL A 82 7.07 -0.15 -4.79
CA VAL A 82 6.26 0.59 -3.83
C VAL A 82 7.04 1.75 -3.23
N GLY A 83 6.45 2.94 -3.19
CA GLY A 83 7.04 4.12 -2.57
C GLY A 83 6.80 5.39 -3.40
N VAL A 84 6.00 6.32 -2.86
CA VAL A 84 5.66 7.59 -3.53
C VAL A 84 6.92 8.39 -3.85
N GLY A 85 7.78 8.64 -2.85
CA GLY A 85 8.96 9.49 -3.01
C GLY A 85 9.97 8.93 -4.03
N GLN A 86 10.27 7.63 -3.99
CA GLN A 86 11.21 6.98 -4.90
C GLN A 86 10.68 6.97 -6.33
N SER A 87 9.37 6.81 -6.52
CA SER A 87 8.76 6.78 -7.85
C SER A 87 8.95 8.09 -8.64
N MET A 88 9.19 9.21 -7.95
CA MET A 88 9.36 10.52 -8.57
C MET A 88 10.74 10.70 -9.27
N TYR A 89 11.67 9.78 -9.05
CA TYR A 89 12.99 9.84 -9.68
C TYR A 89 13.49 8.49 -10.24
N GLU A 90 12.88 7.37 -9.90
CA GLU A 90 13.13 6.07 -10.52
C GLU A 90 11.95 5.67 -11.44
N VAL A 91 11.54 6.61 -12.29
CA VAL A 91 10.31 6.52 -13.10
C VAL A 91 10.29 5.27 -13.99
N GLU A 92 11.41 4.97 -14.68
CA GLU A 92 11.53 3.79 -15.55
C GLU A 92 11.35 2.50 -14.76
N ARG A 93 12.02 2.34 -13.62
CA ARG A 93 11.94 1.15 -12.76
C ARG A 93 10.51 0.89 -12.32
N TYR A 94 9.80 1.94 -11.83
CA TYR A 94 8.42 1.83 -11.37
C TYR A 94 7.46 1.50 -12.51
N THR A 95 7.55 2.22 -13.64
CA THR A 95 6.69 1.99 -14.80
C THR A 95 6.95 0.62 -15.44
N SER A 96 8.22 0.24 -15.58
CA SER A 96 8.59 -1.07 -16.11
C SER A 96 8.01 -2.20 -15.24
N THR A 97 8.21 -2.16 -13.93
CA THR A 97 7.73 -3.24 -13.05
C THR A 97 6.20 -3.25 -12.93
N ASN A 98 5.61 -2.09 -12.67
CA ASN A 98 4.18 -2.02 -12.34
C ASN A 98 3.30 -2.10 -13.58
N ASP A 99 3.60 -1.33 -14.63
CA ASP A 99 2.74 -1.26 -15.80
C ASP A 99 3.08 -2.37 -16.80
N VAL A 100 4.37 -2.52 -17.19
CA VAL A 100 4.78 -3.56 -18.13
C VAL A 100 4.62 -4.95 -17.51
N GLY A 101 4.98 -5.13 -16.23
CA GLY A 101 4.76 -6.41 -15.54
C GLY A 101 3.28 -6.82 -15.49
N THR A 102 2.37 -5.88 -15.24
CA THR A 102 0.93 -6.12 -15.30
C THR A 102 0.47 -6.45 -16.73
N ALA A 103 0.97 -5.73 -17.74
CA ALA A 103 0.66 -6.00 -19.14
C ALA A 103 1.10 -7.40 -19.56
N VAL A 104 2.32 -7.83 -19.19
CA VAL A 104 2.82 -9.19 -19.45
C VAL A 104 1.95 -10.23 -18.77
N LEU A 105 1.58 -10.04 -17.51
CA LEU A 105 0.67 -10.96 -16.82
C LEU A 105 -0.65 -11.14 -17.59
N PHE A 106 -1.32 -10.05 -17.92
CA PHE A 106 -2.61 -10.11 -18.64
C PHE A 106 -2.47 -10.64 -20.05
N GLU A 107 -1.36 -10.38 -20.76
CA GLU A 107 -1.08 -10.99 -22.06
C GLU A 107 -0.99 -12.51 -21.96
N LYS A 108 -0.33 -13.05 -20.93
CA LYS A 108 -0.27 -14.51 -20.71
C LYS A 108 -1.59 -15.12 -20.24
N LEU A 109 -2.43 -14.34 -19.57
CA LEU A 109 -3.78 -14.74 -19.17
C LEU A 109 -4.74 -14.86 -20.38
N ILE A 110 -4.44 -14.26 -21.53
CA ILE A 110 -5.20 -14.48 -22.77
C ILE A 110 -5.11 -15.95 -23.19
N ASP A 111 -3.91 -16.52 -23.15
CA ASP A 111 -3.67 -17.91 -23.59
C ASP A 111 -3.95 -18.93 -22.48
N LYS A 112 -3.80 -18.52 -21.21
CA LYS A 112 -4.06 -19.33 -20.01
C LYS A 112 -5.03 -18.61 -19.08
N PRO A 113 -6.31 -18.50 -19.42
CA PRO A 113 -7.29 -17.78 -18.61
C PRO A 113 -7.49 -18.48 -17.27
N VAL A 114 -7.57 -17.68 -16.22
CA VAL A 114 -7.92 -18.10 -14.86
C VAL A 114 -9.35 -17.67 -14.54
N ARG A 115 -9.95 -18.26 -13.51
CA ARG A 115 -11.29 -17.86 -13.08
C ARG A 115 -11.33 -16.40 -12.62
N ARG A 116 -10.38 -15.99 -11.75
CA ARG A 116 -10.40 -14.66 -11.13
C ARG A 116 -8.99 -14.08 -10.97
N VAL A 117 -8.91 -12.77 -11.15
CA VAL A 117 -7.72 -11.96 -10.80
C VAL A 117 -8.12 -10.91 -9.77
N VAL A 118 -7.45 -10.88 -8.62
CA VAL A 118 -7.60 -9.83 -7.61
C VAL A 118 -6.31 -8.99 -7.58
N THR A 119 -6.40 -7.72 -7.95
CA THR A 119 -5.24 -6.83 -8.06
C THR A 119 -5.18 -5.85 -6.88
N ALA A 120 -3.99 -5.71 -6.28
CA ALA A 120 -3.73 -4.66 -5.31
C ALA A 120 -3.63 -3.29 -5.99
N SER A 121 -4.60 -2.43 -5.74
CA SER A 121 -4.55 -1.00 -6.01
C SER A 121 -4.13 -0.24 -4.74
N SER A 122 -4.25 1.06 -4.69
CA SER A 122 -3.76 1.89 -3.58
C SER A 122 -4.63 3.12 -3.35
N MET A 123 -4.74 3.55 -2.11
CA MET A 123 -5.34 4.85 -1.75
C MET A 123 -4.60 6.04 -2.40
N SER A 124 -3.33 5.86 -2.79
CA SER A 124 -2.53 6.92 -3.42
C SER A 124 -3.13 7.46 -4.72
N ILE A 125 -3.99 6.69 -5.40
CA ILE A 125 -4.68 7.13 -6.61
C ILE A 125 -5.63 8.31 -6.36
N TYR A 126 -6.11 8.45 -5.13
CA TYR A 126 -7.01 9.55 -4.78
C TYR A 126 -6.32 10.92 -4.73
N GLY A 127 -4.97 10.94 -4.55
CA GLY A 127 -4.27 12.16 -4.20
C GLY A 127 -4.80 12.69 -2.86
N GLU A 128 -5.14 13.96 -2.79
CA GLU A 128 -5.94 14.46 -1.67
C GLU A 128 -7.26 13.69 -1.61
N GLY A 129 -7.69 13.31 -0.39
CA GLY A 129 -8.94 12.60 -0.17
C GLY A 129 -10.18 13.43 -0.54
N LEU A 130 -11.32 13.03 -0.01
CA LEU A 130 -12.54 13.81 -0.13
C LEU A 130 -12.61 14.86 0.97
N TYR A 131 -13.09 16.05 0.62
CA TYR A 131 -13.25 17.16 1.56
C TYR A 131 -14.68 17.72 1.52
N ARG A 132 -14.98 18.55 2.51
CA ARG A 132 -16.21 19.34 2.60
C ARG A 132 -15.82 20.81 2.81
N ASP A 133 -16.45 21.71 2.08
CA ASP A 133 -16.27 23.14 2.29
C ASP A 133 -17.11 23.65 3.47
N ALA A 134 -16.95 24.93 3.80
CA ALA A 134 -17.67 25.59 4.89
C ALA A 134 -19.19 25.70 4.65
N ASP A 135 -19.64 25.54 3.41
CA ASP A 135 -21.06 25.61 3.02
C ASP A 135 -21.69 24.18 2.97
N GLY A 136 -20.88 23.14 3.26
CA GLY A 136 -21.30 21.75 3.33
C GLY A 136 -21.19 20.97 2.02
N ALA A 137 -20.72 21.57 0.93
CA ALA A 137 -20.53 20.91 -0.36
C ALA A 137 -19.28 19.99 -0.35
N LEU A 138 -19.37 18.89 -1.10
CA LEU A 138 -18.22 17.97 -1.25
C LEU A 138 -17.25 18.50 -2.32
N VAL A 139 -15.96 18.47 -1.99
CA VAL A 139 -14.85 18.90 -2.84
C VAL A 139 -13.96 17.70 -3.17
N GLN A 140 -13.89 17.31 -4.44
CA GLN A 140 -13.11 16.16 -4.92
C GLN A 140 -11.72 16.52 -5.42
N ASP A 141 -11.52 17.77 -5.82
CA ASP A 141 -10.34 18.31 -6.48
C ASP A 141 -9.57 19.29 -5.58
N ALA A 142 -9.58 18.99 -4.27
CA ALA A 142 -8.82 19.78 -3.30
C ALA A 142 -7.33 19.80 -3.65
N GLU A 143 -6.73 20.96 -3.64
CA GLU A 143 -5.31 21.17 -3.92
C GLU A 143 -4.66 22.03 -2.86
N ARG A 144 -3.40 21.71 -2.53
CA ARG A 144 -2.55 22.57 -1.70
C ARG A 144 -1.69 23.44 -2.59
N LYS A 145 -1.94 24.74 -2.53
CA LYS A 145 -1.18 25.75 -3.30
C LYS A 145 0.00 26.26 -2.47
N GLY A 146 1.12 26.56 -3.12
CA GLY A 146 2.25 27.23 -2.49
C GLY A 146 3.18 26.36 -1.64
N LEU A 147 3.16 25.04 -1.78
CA LEU A 147 4.05 24.14 -1.03
C LEU A 147 5.55 24.51 -1.10
N ARG A 148 5.97 25.20 -2.18
CA ARG A 148 7.37 25.65 -2.39
C ARG A 148 7.68 27.03 -1.80
N ASP A 149 6.66 27.78 -1.40
CA ASP A 149 6.79 29.20 -1.02
C ASP A 149 6.74 29.42 0.50
N GLY A 150 6.89 28.32 1.28
CA GLY A 150 6.83 28.39 2.76
C GLY A 150 5.39 28.60 3.24
N LEU A 151 4.60 27.54 3.28
CA LEU A 151 3.21 27.58 3.73
C LEU A 151 3.10 27.96 5.21
N SER A 152 2.25 28.95 5.49
CA SER A 152 1.75 29.23 6.84
C SER A 152 0.55 28.36 7.22
N ASN A 153 -0.07 27.68 6.24
CA ASN A 153 -1.20 26.78 6.43
C ASN A 153 -1.05 25.54 5.55
N TRP A 154 -1.08 24.37 6.18
CA TRP A 154 -0.96 23.06 5.50
C TRP A 154 -2.27 22.55 4.91
N GLU A 155 -3.42 23.10 5.35
CA GLU A 155 -4.72 22.64 4.92
C GLU A 155 -5.07 23.11 3.49
N PRO A 156 -5.70 22.25 2.66
CA PRO A 156 -6.35 22.70 1.45
C PRO A 156 -7.42 23.73 1.77
N VAL A 157 -7.57 24.73 0.88
CA VAL A 157 -8.54 25.83 1.06
C VAL A 157 -9.49 25.93 -0.13
N ASP A 158 -10.68 26.45 0.12
CA ASP A 158 -11.64 26.81 -0.94
C ASP A 158 -11.22 28.07 -1.72
N ALA A 159 -12.04 28.46 -2.70
CA ALA A 159 -11.79 29.65 -3.51
C ALA A 159 -11.79 30.97 -2.70
N GLN A 160 -12.36 30.97 -1.51
CA GLN A 160 -12.39 32.10 -0.58
C GLN A 160 -11.26 32.04 0.47
N GLY A 161 -10.39 31.02 0.41
CA GLY A 161 -9.29 30.83 1.36
C GLY A 161 -9.72 30.22 2.69
N ARG A 162 -10.93 29.67 2.80
CA ARG A 162 -11.41 28.98 4.01
C ARG A 162 -10.91 27.52 4.00
N PRO A 163 -10.42 26.97 5.14
CA PRO A 163 -9.97 25.59 5.23
C PRO A 163 -11.07 24.61 4.83
N LEU A 164 -10.70 23.58 4.07
CA LEU A 164 -11.54 22.43 3.76
C LEU A 164 -11.45 21.39 4.88
N ALA A 165 -12.59 20.81 5.27
CA ALA A 165 -12.64 19.72 6.26
C ALA A 165 -12.51 18.38 5.56
N PRO A 166 -11.53 17.49 5.93
CA PRO A 166 -11.41 16.18 5.35
C PRO A 166 -12.59 15.27 5.78
N VAL A 167 -13.05 14.43 4.86
CA VAL A 167 -14.06 13.42 5.12
C VAL A 167 -13.61 12.05 4.57
N ALA A 168 -14.22 10.97 5.05
CA ALA A 168 -13.89 9.63 4.57
C ALA A 168 -14.02 9.53 3.05
N THR A 169 -13.04 8.94 2.39
CA THR A 169 -12.90 8.91 0.92
C THR A 169 -13.53 7.64 0.36
N PRO A 170 -14.65 7.73 -0.36
CA PRO A 170 -15.30 6.58 -1.00
C PRO A 170 -14.72 6.28 -2.38
N GLU A 171 -15.04 5.10 -2.93
CA GLU A 171 -14.53 4.62 -4.21
C GLU A 171 -14.95 5.47 -5.42
N TRP A 172 -16.09 6.18 -5.34
CA TRP A 172 -16.55 7.06 -6.41
C TRP A 172 -15.78 8.39 -6.51
N LYS A 173 -14.96 8.74 -5.51
CA LYS A 173 -14.07 9.91 -5.58
C LYS A 173 -13.11 9.74 -6.75
N GLN A 174 -13.08 10.72 -7.64
CA GLN A 174 -12.26 10.69 -8.84
C GLN A 174 -10.76 10.62 -8.49
N PRO A 175 -9.97 9.84 -9.24
CA PRO A 175 -8.52 9.81 -9.08
C PRO A 175 -7.90 11.20 -9.29
N ASN A 176 -6.92 11.54 -8.43
CA ASN A 176 -6.06 12.71 -8.58
C ASN A 176 -4.62 12.28 -8.36
N LEU A 177 -3.95 11.87 -9.45
CA LEU A 177 -2.68 11.13 -9.42
C LEU A 177 -1.51 12.07 -9.11
N ALA A 178 -1.07 12.10 -7.86
CA ALA A 178 -0.03 13.01 -7.38
C ALA A 178 1.41 12.49 -7.57
N SER A 179 1.60 11.23 -8.00
CA SER A 179 2.92 10.60 -8.18
C SER A 179 2.91 9.54 -9.28
N ILE A 180 4.11 9.16 -9.74
CA ILE A 180 4.28 8.04 -10.69
C ILE A 180 3.78 6.73 -10.07
N TYR A 181 4.02 6.49 -8.78
CA TYR A 181 3.46 5.33 -8.10
C TYR A 181 1.92 5.31 -8.14
N ALA A 182 1.28 6.44 -7.88
CA ALA A 182 -0.18 6.56 -7.95
C ALA A 182 -0.70 6.28 -9.38
N LEU A 183 -0.03 6.83 -10.40
CA LEU A 183 -0.33 6.56 -11.80
C LEU A 183 -0.22 5.07 -12.12
N ASN A 184 0.90 4.43 -11.75
CA ASN A 184 1.10 3.00 -12.02
C ASN A 184 0.04 2.14 -11.31
N LYS A 185 -0.31 2.44 -10.04
CA LYS A 185 -1.37 1.71 -9.34
C LYS A 185 -2.74 1.87 -10.02
N TYR A 186 -3.01 3.04 -10.56
CA TYR A 186 -4.22 3.26 -11.35
C TYR A 186 -4.17 2.53 -12.69
N VAL A 187 -3.01 2.46 -13.35
CA VAL A 187 -2.83 1.65 -14.58
C VAL A 187 -3.08 0.18 -14.29
N GLN A 188 -2.51 -0.39 -13.20
CA GLN A 188 -2.76 -1.78 -12.79
C GLN A 188 -4.26 -2.04 -12.56
N GLU A 189 -4.96 -1.14 -11.85
CA GLU A 189 -6.40 -1.21 -11.60
C GLU A 189 -7.19 -1.17 -12.90
N ARG A 190 -6.91 -0.21 -13.77
CA ARG A 190 -7.62 -0.06 -15.05
C ARG A 190 -7.35 -1.20 -16.01
N THR A 191 -6.09 -1.67 -16.08
CA THR A 191 -5.73 -2.84 -16.90
C THR A 191 -6.50 -4.07 -16.46
N THR A 192 -6.63 -4.31 -15.15
CA THR A 192 -7.41 -5.43 -14.62
C THR A 192 -8.86 -5.38 -15.10
N HIS A 193 -9.53 -4.24 -14.95
CA HIS A 193 -10.94 -4.11 -15.36
C HIS A 193 -11.13 -4.18 -16.88
N ILE A 194 -10.20 -3.62 -17.66
CA ILE A 194 -10.30 -3.61 -19.12
C ILE A 194 -10.05 -5.01 -19.69
N MET A 195 -9.05 -5.72 -19.15
CA MET A 195 -8.62 -7.00 -19.72
C MET A 195 -9.42 -8.21 -19.22
N ALA A 196 -9.95 -8.16 -17.99
CA ALA A 196 -10.60 -9.33 -17.41
C ALA A 196 -11.87 -9.74 -18.17
N ALA A 197 -12.85 -8.85 -18.29
CA ALA A 197 -14.16 -9.17 -18.83
C ALA A 197 -14.16 -9.73 -20.29
N PRO A 198 -13.39 -9.17 -21.25
CA PRO A 198 -13.35 -9.69 -22.62
C PRO A 198 -12.84 -11.12 -22.73
N TYR A 199 -12.01 -11.56 -21.78
CA TYR A 199 -11.43 -12.92 -21.75
C TYR A 199 -12.12 -13.86 -20.76
N GLY A 200 -13.29 -13.48 -20.24
CA GLY A 200 -14.07 -14.31 -19.33
C GLY A 200 -13.43 -14.46 -17.94
N ILE A 201 -12.54 -13.54 -17.56
CA ILE A 201 -11.88 -13.50 -16.25
C ILE A 201 -12.66 -12.56 -15.32
N GLU A 202 -12.86 -12.98 -14.10
CA GLU A 202 -13.46 -12.15 -13.05
C GLU A 202 -12.41 -11.20 -12.46
N GLY A 203 -12.42 -9.91 -12.83
CA GLY A 203 -11.50 -8.90 -12.32
C GLY A 203 -12.02 -8.23 -11.04
N VAL A 204 -11.16 -8.08 -10.02
CA VAL A 204 -11.44 -7.37 -8.77
C VAL A 204 -10.24 -6.51 -8.41
N CYS A 205 -10.45 -5.31 -7.86
CA CYS A 205 -9.37 -4.46 -7.39
C CYS A 205 -9.59 -4.03 -5.92
N LEU A 206 -8.52 -4.07 -5.12
CA LEU A 206 -8.54 -3.62 -3.73
C LEU A 206 -7.63 -2.40 -3.58
N ARG A 207 -8.20 -1.24 -3.24
CA ARG A 207 -7.47 -0.01 -2.93
C ARG A 207 -7.05 -0.05 -1.48
N LEU A 208 -5.80 -0.43 -1.24
CA LEU A 208 -5.26 -0.57 0.10
C LEU A 208 -4.92 0.79 0.68
N PHE A 209 -5.36 1.03 1.92
CA PHE A 209 -4.92 2.16 2.72
C PHE A 209 -3.58 1.84 3.40
N ASN A 210 -3.18 2.52 4.48
CA ASN A 210 -1.86 2.32 5.05
C ASN A 210 -1.77 0.97 5.78
N VAL A 211 -1.29 -0.05 5.08
CA VAL A 211 -1.14 -1.40 5.64
C VAL A 211 0.05 -1.42 6.61
N TYR A 212 -0.15 -2.00 7.79
CA TYR A 212 0.90 -2.16 8.80
C TYR A 212 0.84 -3.54 9.45
N GLY A 213 1.93 -3.94 10.10
CA GLY A 213 2.04 -5.20 10.82
C GLY A 213 3.47 -5.76 10.79
N PRO A 214 3.73 -6.91 11.42
CA PRO A 214 5.04 -7.55 11.44
C PRO A 214 5.48 -7.98 10.04
N GLY A 215 6.79 -7.99 9.82
CA GLY A 215 7.39 -8.46 8.56
C GLY A 215 7.57 -7.39 7.47
N GLN A 216 7.35 -6.10 7.77
CA GLN A 216 7.69 -5.02 6.85
C GLN A 216 9.21 -4.86 6.70
N ALA A 217 9.66 -4.39 5.52
CA ALA A 217 11.09 -4.17 5.23
C ALA A 217 11.61 -2.93 5.98
N LEU A 218 12.05 -3.09 7.25
CA LEU A 218 12.45 -2.00 8.15
C LEU A 218 13.63 -1.17 7.63
N SER A 219 14.53 -1.76 6.85
CA SER A 219 15.68 -1.06 6.25
C SER A 219 15.37 -0.39 4.91
N ASN A 220 14.12 -0.47 4.43
CA ASN A 220 13.68 0.21 3.23
C ASN A 220 13.04 1.57 3.60
N PRO A 221 13.68 2.74 3.30
CA PRO A 221 13.18 4.04 3.70
C PRO A 221 11.97 4.53 2.88
N TYR A 222 11.53 3.75 1.89
CA TYR A 222 10.36 4.04 1.04
C TYR A 222 9.15 3.14 1.34
N THR A 223 9.24 2.33 2.39
CA THR A 223 8.14 1.48 2.89
C THR A 223 7.09 2.31 3.65
N GLY A 224 6.11 1.65 4.26
CA GLY A 224 5.05 2.32 5.03
C GLY A 224 5.58 3.13 6.22
N VAL A 225 4.92 4.23 6.55
CA VAL A 225 5.36 5.20 7.56
C VAL A 225 5.61 4.55 8.94
N LEU A 226 4.80 3.56 9.35
CA LEU A 226 5.00 2.84 10.62
C LEU A 226 6.30 2.05 10.64
N ALA A 227 6.69 1.39 9.53
CA ALA A 227 7.96 0.68 9.45
C ALA A 227 9.16 1.66 9.50
N ILE A 228 9.02 2.83 8.88
CA ILE A 228 10.03 3.91 8.95
C ILE A 228 10.21 4.37 10.42
N PHE A 229 9.11 4.64 11.11
CA PHE A 229 9.16 5.06 12.52
C PHE A 229 9.72 3.95 13.43
N ALA A 230 9.29 2.70 13.21
CA ALA A 230 9.79 1.55 13.95
C ALA A 230 11.32 1.38 13.77
N SER A 231 11.82 1.50 12.55
CA SER A 231 13.26 1.45 12.26
C SER A 231 14.03 2.56 13.00
N ARG A 232 13.53 3.79 13.00
CA ARG A 232 14.16 4.90 13.72
C ARG A 232 14.16 4.67 15.24
N LEU A 233 13.01 4.30 15.81
CA LEU A 233 12.87 4.01 17.24
C LEU A 233 13.76 2.84 17.69
N LEU A 234 13.89 1.80 16.87
CA LEU A 234 14.80 0.68 17.11
C LEU A 234 16.26 1.14 17.20
N ASN A 235 16.64 2.11 16.35
CA ASN A 235 17.98 2.71 16.34
C ASN A 235 18.16 3.88 17.35
N GLY A 236 17.23 4.07 18.28
CA GLY A 236 17.28 5.13 19.27
C GLY A 236 17.10 6.55 18.70
N GLN A 237 16.49 6.67 17.52
CA GLN A 237 16.24 7.93 16.84
C GLN A 237 14.77 8.33 16.96
N LYS A 238 14.50 9.64 17.04
CA LYS A 238 13.14 10.17 17.05
C LYS A 238 12.45 9.91 15.71
N PRO A 239 11.15 9.54 15.68
CA PRO A 239 10.35 9.58 14.47
C PRO A 239 10.41 10.98 13.84
N MET A 240 10.70 11.06 12.52
CA MET A 240 10.76 12.33 11.81
C MET A 240 9.47 12.50 11.02
N ILE A 241 8.76 13.60 11.25
CA ILE A 241 7.46 13.90 10.67
C ILE A 241 7.57 15.16 9.83
N PHE A 242 7.18 15.03 8.57
CA PHE A 242 7.07 16.16 7.64
C PHE A 242 5.83 17.00 7.96
N GLU A 243 5.80 18.24 7.47
CA GLU A 243 4.77 19.25 7.71
C GLU A 243 4.64 19.54 9.22
N ASP A 244 3.42 19.54 9.75
CA ASP A 244 3.09 19.74 11.17
C ASP A 244 2.67 18.45 11.90
N GLY A 245 2.58 17.32 11.18
CA GLY A 245 2.21 16.03 11.74
C GLY A 245 0.71 15.74 11.83
N GLU A 246 -0.13 16.68 11.42
CA GLU A 246 -1.60 16.55 11.47
C GLU A 246 -2.19 15.89 10.22
N GLN A 247 -1.35 15.39 9.32
CA GLN A 247 -1.81 14.62 8.14
C GLN A 247 -2.58 13.38 8.59
N ARG A 248 -3.81 13.21 8.10
CA ARG A 248 -4.67 12.09 8.48
C ARG A 248 -4.60 10.94 7.49
N ARG A 249 -4.47 9.74 8.04
CA ARG A 249 -4.41 8.47 7.32
C ARG A 249 -5.27 7.43 8.01
N ASP A 250 -5.65 6.42 7.25
CA ASP A 250 -6.25 5.19 7.78
C ASP A 250 -5.19 4.08 7.80
N PHE A 251 -5.05 3.41 8.93
CA PHE A 251 -4.10 2.32 9.13
C PHE A 251 -4.84 1.01 9.34
N VAL A 252 -4.62 0.06 8.44
CA VAL A 252 -5.25 -1.26 8.46
C VAL A 252 -4.21 -2.36 8.71
N HIS A 253 -4.50 -3.28 9.60
CA HIS A 253 -3.59 -4.38 9.90
C HIS A 253 -3.49 -5.36 8.73
N VAL A 254 -2.31 -5.91 8.50
CA VAL A 254 -2.03 -6.78 7.34
C VAL A 254 -2.86 -8.07 7.35
N SER A 255 -3.24 -8.59 8.52
CA SER A 255 -4.13 -9.77 8.61
C SER A 255 -5.54 -9.48 8.09
N ASP A 256 -6.09 -8.28 8.35
CA ASP A 256 -7.37 -7.86 7.80
C ASP A 256 -7.29 -7.71 6.27
N VAL A 257 -6.18 -7.18 5.76
CA VAL A 257 -5.92 -7.08 4.31
C VAL A 257 -5.83 -8.47 3.68
N ALA A 258 -5.13 -9.42 4.30
CA ALA A 258 -5.03 -10.80 3.82
C ALA A 258 -6.40 -11.46 3.71
N ARG A 259 -7.23 -11.30 4.74
CA ARG A 259 -8.62 -11.78 4.73
C ARG A 259 -9.43 -11.12 3.60
N ALA A 260 -9.29 -9.81 3.37
CA ALA A 260 -9.98 -9.11 2.29
C ALA A 260 -9.61 -9.68 0.90
N PHE A 261 -8.33 -10.00 0.66
CA PHE A 261 -7.91 -10.65 -0.58
C PHE A 261 -8.51 -12.04 -0.75
N ALA A 262 -8.50 -12.85 0.31
CA ALA A 262 -9.07 -14.20 0.27
C ALA A 262 -10.59 -14.18 0.09
N ASP A 263 -11.29 -13.22 0.68
CA ASP A 263 -12.74 -13.02 0.49
C ASP A 263 -13.05 -12.51 -0.93
N ALA A 264 -12.31 -11.52 -1.43
CA ALA A 264 -12.44 -11.02 -2.79
C ALA A 264 -12.21 -12.10 -3.85
N LEU A 265 -11.39 -13.12 -3.55
CA LEU A 265 -11.12 -14.22 -4.45
C LEU A 265 -12.32 -15.14 -4.65
N VAL A 266 -13.23 -15.25 -3.67
CA VAL A 266 -14.33 -16.24 -3.70
C VAL A 266 -15.73 -15.63 -3.79
N LEU A 267 -15.93 -14.41 -3.28
CA LEU A 267 -17.26 -13.80 -3.21
C LEU A 267 -17.76 -13.39 -4.62
N PRO A 268 -18.94 -13.85 -5.07
CA PRO A 268 -19.48 -13.47 -6.39
C PRO A 268 -19.73 -11.96 -6.52
N GLN A 269 -20.17 -11.31 -5.45
CA GLN A 269 -20.46 -9.87 -5.42
C GLN A 269 -19.20 -8.97 -5.50
N ALA A 270 -18.00 -9.55 -5.44
CA ALA A 270 -16.75 -8.84 -5.65
C ALA A 270 -16.46 -8.58 -7.13
N VAL A 271 -17.01 -9.40 -8.03
CA VAL A 271 -16.68 -9.40 -9.47
C VAL A 271 -16.95 -8.04 -10.10
N GLY A 272 -15.97 -7.51 -10.83
CA GLY A 272 -16.04 -6.21 -11.50
C GLY A 272 -15.92 -5.02 -10.53
N GLY A 273 -15.78 -5.26 -9.23
CA GLY A 273 -15.72 -4.23 -8.21
C GLY A 273 -14.31 -3.71 -7.95
N THR A 274 -14.27 -2.49 -7.42
CA THR A 274 -13.09 -1.88 -6.78
C THR A 274 -13.50 -1.51 -5.37
N PHE A 275 -12.71 -1.90 -4.36
CA PHE A 275 -13.07 -1.74 -2.96
C PHE A 275 -11.94 -1.10 -2.16
N ASN A 276 -12.29 -0.13 -1.34
CA ASN A 276 -11.38 0.42 -0.33
C ASN A 276 -11.18 -0.57 0.81
N ILE A 277 -9.93 -0.86 1.16
CA ILE A 277 -9.57 -1.70 2.29
C ILE A 277 -8.78 -0.87 3.30
N GLY A 278 -9.46 -0.52 4.38
CA GLY A 278 -8.97 0.30 5.47
C GLY A 278 -9.65 -0.09 6.79
N SER A 279 -9.28 0.57 7.87
CA SER A 279 -9.92 0.36 9.19
C SER A 279 -11.23 1.13 9.35
N GLY A 280 -11.43 2.19 8.56
CA GLY A 280 -12.50 3.16 8.72
C GLY A 280 -12.25 4.20 9.82
N HIS A 281 -11.02 4.24 10.38
CA HIS A 281 -10.61 5.18 11.42
C HIS A 281 -9.43 6.01 10.96
N ASP A 282 -9.57 7.32 10.99
CA ASP A 282 -8.51 8.25 10.68
C ASP A 282 -7.64 8.54 11.90
N ARG A 283 -6.32 8.66 11.68
CA ARG A 283 -5.33 9.01 12.70
C ARG A 283 -4.34 10.01 12.14
N SER A 284 -3.88 10.95 12.98
CA SER A 284 -2.78 11.83 12.57
C SER A 284 -1.44 11.07 12.57
N VAL A 285 -0.50 11.52 11.77
CA VAL A 285 0.84 10.93 11.74
C VAL A 285 1.55 11.10 13.09
N THR A 286 1.29 12.21 13.80
CA THR A 286 1.81 12.44 15.16
C THR A 286 1.23 11.45 16.17
N GLU A 287 -0.09 11.20 16.16
CA GLU A 287 -0.72 10.18 17.01
C GLU A 287 -0.08 8.82 16.80
N VAL A 288 0.05 8.38 15.56
CA VAL A 288 0.61 7.08 15.20
C VAL A 288 2.07 6.94 15.63
N ALA A 289 2.89 7.97 15.41
CA ALA A 289 4.29 7.96 15.85
C ALA A 289 4.44 7.89 17.37
N THR A 290 3.57 8.61 18.10
CA THR A 290 3.56 8.64 19.57
C THR A 290 3.11 7.30 20.15
N GLU A 291 2.04 6.73 19.60
CA GLU A 291 1.50 5.42 20.02
C GLU A 291 2.50 4.28 19.76
N LEU A 292 3.17 4.29 18.60
CA LEU A 292 4.23 3.33 18.29
C LEU A 292 5.42 3.47 19.25
N ALA A 293 5.88 4.69 19.52
CA ALA A 293 6.96 4.92 20.49
C ALA A 293 6.60 4.37 21.88
N ARG A 294 5.34 4.55 22.30
CA ARG A 294 4.82 3.97 23.56
C ARG A 294 4.82 2.44 23.52
N ALA A 295 4.31 1.83 22.44
CA ALA A 295 4.26 0.37 22.28
C ALA A 295 5.67 -0.25 22.31
N MET A 296 6.68 0.47 21.77
CA MET A 296 8.08 0.03 21.79
C MET A 296 8.84 0.39 23.11
N GLY A 297 8.18 0.98 24.12
CA GLY A 297 8.80 1.40 25.37
C GLY A 297 9.80 2.57 25.22
N LYS A 298 9.65 3.40 24.16
CA LYS A 298 10.53 4.52 23.81
C LYS A 298 9.85 5.88 24.04
N ASN A 299 9.19 6.06 25.18
CA ASN A 299 8.40 7.26 25.50
C ASN A 299 9.22 8.58 25.52
N ASP A 300 10.53 8.49 25.67
CA ASP A 300 11.47 9.60 25.63
C ASP A 300 11.80 10.09 24.20
N LEU A 301 11.54 9.26 23.20
CA LEU A 301 11.78 9.58 21.79
C LEU A 301 10.53 10.22 21.15
N THR A 302 10.18 11.44 21.62
CA THR A 302 9.07 12.20 21.03
C THR A 302 9.31 12.55 19.56
N PRO A 303 8.27 12.51 18.71
CA PRO A 303 8.39 12.85 17.28
C PRO A 303 9.03 14.23 17.04
N GLU A 304 9.86 14.32 16.00
CA GLU A 304 10.47 15.55 15.51
C GLU A 304 9.66 16.08 14.32
N ILE A 305 9.05 17.24 14.47
CA ILE A 305 8.31 17.93 13.42
C ILE A 305 9.28 18.74 12.56
N VAL A 306 9.38 18.45 11.26
CA VAL A 306 10.38 19.06 10.37
C VAL A 306 9.92 20.41 9.80
N GLY A 307 8.62 20.64 9.66
CA GLY A 307 8.06 21.85 9.09
C GLY A 307 8.35 22.04 7.59
N LYS A 308 8.63 20.95 6.88
CA LYS A 308 8.85 20.92 5.43
C LYS A 308 7.90 19.94 4.78
N ALA A 309 7.45 20.19 3.55
CA ALA A 309 6.63 19.27 2.77
C ALA A 309 7.48 18.45 1.80
N ARG A 310 7.01 17.24 1.46
CA ARG A 310 7.51 16.48 0.31
C ARG A 310 6.56 16.69 -0.87
N ILE A 311 7.13 16.92 -2.05
CA ILE A 311 6.33 17.05 -3.27
C ILE A 311 5.73 15.69 -3.63
N GLY A 312 4.42 15.68 -3.90
CA GLY A 312 3.65 14.45 -4.15
C GLY A 312 3.02 13.83 -2.90
N ASP A 313 3.35 14.32 -1.69
CA ASP A 313 2.62 13.94 -0.48
C ASP A 313 1.23 14.59 -0.45
N ILE A 314 0.30 13.89 0.15
CA ILE A 314 -1.08 14.32 0.33
C ILE A 314 -1.33 14.71 1.79
N ARG A 315 -2.24 15.67 2.02
CA ARG A 315 -2.58 16.13 3.37
C ARG A 315 -3.44 15.10 4.10
N HIS A 316 -4.63 14.81 3.58
CA HIS A 316 -5.54 13.87 4.20
C HIS A 316 -6.10 12.88 3.18
N CYS A 317 -6.08 11.60 3.53
CA CYS A 317 -6.86 10.58 2.85
C CYS A 317 -7.08 9.40 3.80
N PHE A 318 -8.32 9.14 4.17
CA PHE A 318 -8.74 8.02 5.00
C PHE A 318 -10.00 7.37 4.43
N CYS A 319 -10.27 6.14 4.85
CA CYS A 319 -11.13 5.21 4.17
C CYS A 319 -12.62 5.40 4.50
N ASP A 320 -13.47 5.46 3.48
CA ASP A 320 -14.85 5.01 3.60
C ASP A 320 -14.91 3.51 3.27
N THR A 321 -15.25 2.69 4.26
CA THR A 321 -15.31 1.22 4.15
C THR A 321 -16.68 0.69 3.78
N SER A 322 -17.67 1.56 3.54
CA SER A 322 -19.07 1.18 3.38
C SER A 322 -19.29 0.19 2.24
N LEU A 323 -18.67 0.40 1.08
CA LEU A 323 -18.82 -0.48 -0.07
C LEU A 323 -18.21 -1.87 0.19
N ALA A 324 -17.02 -1.93 0.81
CA ALA A 324 -16.37 -3.20 1.16
C ALA A 324 -17.20 -3.97 2.21
N ARG A 325 -17.74 -3.28 3.20
CA ARG A 325 -18.66 -3.88 4.18
C ARG A 325 -19.91 -4.44 3.50
N ASP A 326 -20.57 -3.67 2.66
CA ASP A 326 -21.85 -4.03 2.07
C ASP A 326 -21.74 -5.12 1.00
N LYS A 327 -20.60 -5.18 0.30
CA LYS A 327 -20.37 -6.15 -0.80
C LYS A 327 -19.50 -7.34 -0.40
N LEU A 328 -18.47 -7.13 0.41
CA LEU A 328 -17.55 -8.19 0.81
C LEU A 328 -17.79 -8.69 2.24
N GLY A 329 -18.68 -8.03 3.01
CA GLY A 329 -18.80 -8.28 4.45
C GLY A 329 -17.52 -7.88 5.21
N PHE A 330 -16.66 -7.08 4.59
CA PHE A 330 -15.38 -6.69 5.17
C PHE A 330 -15.57 -5.71 6.32
N ALA A 331 -14.94 -6.03 7.45
CA ALA A 331 -14.69 -5.11 8.53
C ALA A 331 -13.28 -5.39 9.08
N ALA A 332 -12.52 -4.34 9.37
CA ALA A 332 -11.27 -4.51 10.11
C ALA A 332 -11.60 -4.99 11.53
N THR A 333 -10.93 -6.06 11.95
CA THR A 333 -11.16 -6.71 13.25
C THR A 333 -10.00 -6.56 14.21
N GLN A 334 -8.83 -6.23 13.67
CA GLN A 334 -7.63 -6.04 14.49
C GLN A 334 -7.68 -4.68 15.18
N ASP A 335 -7.65 -4.68 16.52
CA ASP A 335 -7.51 -3.45 17.30
C ASP A 335 -6.15 -2.79 17.02
N PHE A 336 -6.14 -1.47 16.87
CA PHE A 336 -4.93 -0.74 16.48
C PHE A 336 -3.82 -0.82 17.54
N GLN A 337 -4.18 -0.75 18.82
CA GLN A 337 -3.21 -0.84 19.92
C GLN A 337 -2.61 -2.25 20.01
N GLN A 338 -3.44 -3.28 19.82
CA GLN A 338 -2.97 -4.67 19.76
C GLN A 338 -2.05 -4.89 18.57
N GLY A 339 -2.42 -4.39 17.37
CA GLY A 339 -1.57 -4.47 16.19
C GLY A 339 -0.24 -3.71 16.34
N LEU A 340 -0.23 -2.57 17.05
CA LEU A 340 1.03 -1.86 17.38
C LEU A 340 1.88 -2.65 18.38
N ALA A 341 1.29 -3.32 19.36
CA ALA A 341 2.02 -4.17 20.30
C ALA A 341 2.67 -5.36 19.58
N GLU A 342 1.92 -6.04 18.69
CA GLU A 342 2.44 -7.12 17.83
C GLU A 342 3.60 -6.63 16.94
N LEU A 343 3.44 -5.46 16.31
CA LEU A 343 4.51 -4.85 15.53
C LEU A 343 5.75 -4.56 16.39
N ALA A 344 5.57 -4.00 17.59
CA ALA A 344 6.66 -3.67 18.49
C ALA A 344 7.42 -4.91 18.98
N GLU A 345 6.72 -6.00 19.32
CA GLU A 345 7.32 -7.28 19.70
C GLU A 345 8.16 -7.87 18.55
N TRP A 346 7.63 -7.83 17.33
CA TRP A 346 8.36 -8.29 16.17
C TRP A 346 9.59 -7.43 15.90
N VAL A 347 9.46 -6.08 15.92
CA VAL A 347 10.56 -5.14 15.71
C VAL A 347 11.70 -5.34 16.72
N ALA A 348 11.37 -5.62 17.98
CA ALA A 348 12.37 -5.85 19.03
C ALA A 348 13.34 -7.04 18.73
N GLN A 349 12.92 -7.96 17.86
CA GLN A 349 13.71 -9.11 17.43
C GLN A 349 14.47 -8.85 16.12
N GLN A 350 14.32 -7.67 15.51
CA GLN A 350 14.93 -7.35 14.23
C GLN A 350 16.19 -6.53 14.37
N THR A 351 17.01 -6.58 13.33
CA THR A 351 18.09 -5.61 13.09
C THR A 351 17.70 -4.77 11.88
N ALA A 352 17.70 -3.46 12.03
CA ALA A 352 17.37 -2.56 10.94
C ALA A 352 18.41 -1.43 10.82
N VAL A 353 18.72 -1.06 9.59
CA VAL A 353 19.57 0.11 9.29
C VAL A 353 18.66 1.29 9.00
N ASP A 354 18.76 2.35 9.80
CA ASP A 354 18.05 3.60 9.52
C ASP A 354 18.68 4.31 8.32
N LYS A 355 17.95 4.35 7.21
CA LYS A 355 18.34 5.03 5.96
C LYS A 355 17.54 6.32 5.72
N VAL A 356 16.78 6.81 6.70
CA VAL A 356 15.91 7.99 6.53
C VAL A 356 16.70 9.25 6.23
N ALA A 357 17.85 9.44 6.88
CA ALA A 357 18.72 10.58 6.60
C ALA A 357 19.25 10.58 5.16
N THR A 358 19.64 9.41 4.66
CA THR A 358 20.10 9.23 3.27
C THR A 358 18.95 9.50 2.29
N MET A 359 17.77 8.96 2.53
CA MET A 359 16.58 9.20 1.72
C MET A 359 16.22 10.68 1.68
N ARG A 360 16.23 11.36 2.83
CA ARG A 360 15.95 12.79 2.93
C ARG A 360 16.93 13.61 2.11
N ALA A 361 18.25 13.36 2.26
CA ALA A 361 19.28 14.06 1.50
C ALA A 361 19.12 13.85 -0.03
N GLU A 362 18.72 12.65 -0.47
CA GLU A 362 18.46 12.38 -1.87
C GLU A 362 17.23 13.14 -2.41
N LEU A 363 16.15 13.22 -1.63
CA LEU A 363 14.96 14.00 -1.99
C LEU A 363 15.25 15.52 -2.01
N GLU A 364 15.99 16.05 -1.00
CA GLU A 364 16.41 17.46 -0.96
C GLU A 364 17.29 17.82 -2.16
N LYS A 365 18.28 16.98 -2.49
CA LYS A 365 19.16 17.16 -3.66
C LYS A 365 18.37 17.25 -4.98
N ARG A 366 17.26 16.57 -5.08
CA ARG A 366 16.38 16.56 -6.26
C ARG A 366 15.29 17.63 -6.24
N GLY A 367 15.23 18.47 -5.20
CA GLY A 367 14.20 19.50 -5.06
C GLY A 367 12.80 18.94 -4.79
N LEU A 368 12.73 17.73 -4.22
CA LEU A 368 11.47 17.04 -3.85
C LEU A 368 11.04 17.30 -2.40
N VAL A 369 11.79 18.10 -1.65
CA VAL A 369 11.44 18.61 -0.31
C VAL A 369 11.41 20.14 -0.38
N ALA A 370 10.32 20.74 0.12
CA ALA A 370 10.07 22.19 0.11
C ALA A 370 9.84 22.73 1.53
#